data_59cb6c9a98c5fe7c07860b74f935af97
#
_entry.id   59cb6c9a98c5fe7c07860b74f935af97
#
_cell.length_a   1.000
_cell.length_b   1.000
_cell.length_c   1.000
_cell.angle_alpha   90.00
_cell.angle_beta   90.00
_cell.angle_gamma   90.00
#
_symmetry.space_group_name_H-M   'P 1'
#
loop_
_entity.id
_entity.type
_entity.pdbx_description
1 polymer ?
#
loop_
_entity_poly.entity_id
_entity_poly.type
_entity_poly.pdbx_seq_one_letter_code
_entity_poly.pdbx_strand_id
1 'polypeptide(L)'
;MSKLYSKFFLFIFYCISLNTSIAETKNILVSTANPLASQTGRDILLGGGNAIDAAVAVQLVLNLVEPQSSGLGGGGFLLYFDNKNKNLIFYDGRETAPSKIKKEHFLDKNGQPLSFYDAAVGGLAVGVPGLVSMLELVHKEYGMMKWESLFKPAINLSLEGFPISSRLHNQIKKDNYLHLIPNTSKYFYENTNIPKKVGYILKNKEFAETLKIISVGRSKAFYQGNLAKEIISTIQNSPIRKGVMNLEDLKNYKAIKQ
;
A
#
# COMPACT_ATOMS: atom_id res chain seq x y z
N MET A 1 -67.34 -6.97 -24.52
CA MET A 1 -66.30 -5.98 -24.36
C MET A 1 -65.70 -5.94 -22.93
N SER A 2 -66.45 -6.14 -21.84
CA SER A 2 -65.93 -6.05 -20.47
C SER A 2 -64.85 -7.09 -20.07
N LYS A 3 -64.93 -8.34 -20.60
CA LYS A 3 -63.96 -9.41 -20.30
C LYS A 3 -62.57 -9.21 -20.96
N LEU A 4 -62.48 -8.41 -22.02
CA LEU A 4 -61.21 -8.15 -22.72
C LEU A 4 -60.39 -7.09 -21.97
N TYR A 5 -61.06 -6.07 -21.43
CA TYR A 5 -60.39 -5.01 -20.62
C TYR A 5 -59.86 -5.57 -19.28
N SER A 6 -60.56 -6.51 -18.65
CA SER A 6 -60.13 -7.13 -17.40
C SER A 6 -58.81 -7.93 -17.58
N LYS A 7 -58.67 -8.67 -18.69
CA LYS A 7 -57.43 -9.42 -18.99
C LYS A 7 -56.28 -8.50 -19.36
N PHE A 8 -56.52 -7.37 -20.03
CA PHE A 8 -55.51 -6.38 -20.39
C PHE A 8 -55.01 -5.64 -19.14
N PHE A 9 -55.87 -5.30 -18.21
CA PHE A 9 -55.52 -4.69 -16.94
C PHE A 9 -54.70 -5.63 -16.04
N LEU A 10 -55.04 -6.93 -16.00
CA LEU A 10 -54.24 -7.92 -15.25
C LEU A 10 -52.85 -8.13 -15.84
N PHE A 11 -52.71 -8.05 -17.17
CA PHE A 11 -51.42 -8.18 -17.83
C PHE A 11 -50.51 -6.98 -17.57
N ILE A 12 -51.07 -5.76 -17.57
CA ILE A 12 -50.32 -4.55 -17.23
C ILE A 12 -49.87 -4.58 -15.76
N PHE A 13 -50.72 -5.06 -14.84
CA PHE A 13 -50.38 -5.19 -13.44
C PHE A 13 -49.26 -6.24 -13.19
N TYR A 14 -49.27 -7.34 -13.96
CA TYR A 14 -48.23 -8.37 -13.92
C TYR A 14 -46.91 -7.87 -14.50
N CYS A 15 -46.91 -7.05 -15.53
CA CYS A 15 -45.70 -6.44 -16.08
C CYS A 15 -45.09 -5.36 -15.16
N ILE A 16 -45.90 -4.64 -14.37
CA ILE A 16 -45.39 -3.61 -13.44
C ILE A 16 -44.77 -4.24 -12.17
N SER A 17 -45.28 -5.43 -11.74
CA SER A 17 -44.72 -6.13 -10.58
C SER A 17 -43.40 -6.86 -10.81
N LEU A 18 -42.93 -6.95 -12.06
CA LEU A 18 -41.68 -7.65 -12.41
C LEU A 18 -40.42 -6.73 -12.40
N ASN A 19 -40.57 -5.44 -12.12
CA ASN A 19 -39.46 -4.48 -12.17
C ASN A 19 -39.10 -3.83 -10.84
N THR A 20 -39.50 -4.35 -9.71
CA THR A 20 -38.86 -3.98 -8.46
C THR A 20 -37.61 -4.81 -8.28
N SER A 21 -36.56 -4.51 -9.07
CA SER A 21 -35.20 -4.78 -8.66
C SER A 21 -34.98 -3.94 -7.40
N ILE A 22 -35.19 -4.54 -6.24
CA ILE A 22 -34.69 -3.99 -4.98
C ILE A 22 -33.19 -3.99 -5.18
N ALA A 23 -32.64 -2.83 -5.53
CA ALA A 23 -31.21 -2.63 -5.49
C ALA A 23 -30.81 -2.87 -4.04
N GLU A 24 -30.25 -4.03 -3.78
CA GLU A 24 -29.68 -4.37 -2.48
C GLU A 24 -28.60 -3.30 -2.20
N THR A 25 -28.93 -2.35 -1.32
CA THR A 25 -27.99 -1.33 -0.89
C THR A 25 -26.89 -2.07 -0.14
N LYS A 26 -25.79 -2.37 -0.84
CA LYS A 26 -24.59 -2.89 -0.21
C LYS A 26 -24.12 -1.85 0.79
N ASN A 27 -24.29 -2.12 2.07
CA ASN A 27 -23.72 -1.30 3.13
C ASN A 27 -22.20 -1.51 3.12
N ILE A 28 -21.50 -0.64 2.41
CA ILE A 28 -20.03 -0.64 2.35
C ILE A 28 -19.49 0.58 3.08
N LEU A 29 -18.43 0.38 3.85
CA LEU A 29 -17.71 1.45 4.53
C LEU A 29 -16.22 1.28 4.30
N VAL A 30 -15.55 2.36 3.91
CA VAL A 30 -14.08 2.45 3.82
C VAL A 30 -13.63 3.70 4.53
N SER A 31 -12.71 3.55 5.48
CA SER A 31 -12.08 4.66 6.19
C SER A 31 -10.56 4.52 6.12
N THR A 32 -9.88 5.56 5.64
CA THR A 32 -8.42 5.57 5.50
C THR A 32 -7.85 6.95 5.82
N ALA A 33 -6.53 7.04 5.90
CA ALA A 33 -5.83 8.31 6.17
C ALA A 33 -5.89 9.31 4.99
N ASN A 34 -6.33 8.88 3.79
CA ASN A 34 -6.33 9.73 2.60
C ASN A 34 -7.58 9.51 1.75
N PRO A 35 -8.28 10.57 1.30
CA PRO A 35 -9.50 10.43 0.49
C PRO A 35 -9.35 9.62 -0.79
N LEU A 36 -8.19 9.72 -1.48
CA LEU A 36 -7.90 8.94 -2.70
C LEU A 36 -7.87 7.44 -2.42
N ALA A 37 -7.32 7.05 -1.27
CA ALA A 37 -7.30 5.66 -0.84
C ALA A 37 -8.71 5.18 -0.43
N SER A 38 -9.50 6.01 0.27
CA SER A 38 -10.89 5.67 0.62
C SER A 38 -11.75 5.51 -0.63
N GLN A 39 -11.60 6.40 -1.61
CA GLN A 39 -12.30 6.29 -2.90
C GLN A 39 -11.92 5.00 -3.63
N THR A 40 -10.62 4.67 -3.68
CA THR A 40 -10.15 3.41 -4.27
C THR A 40 -10.81 2.20 -3.61
N GLY A 41 -10.82 2.13 -2.29
CA GLY A 41 -11.46 1.02 -1.57
C GLY A 41 -12.94 0.90 -1.87
N ARG A 42 -13.66 2.03 -1.89
CA ARG A 42 -15.07 2.09 -2.28
C ARG A 42 -15.30 1.56 -3.70
N ASP A 43 -14.48 1.99 -4.66
CA ASP A 43 -14.63 1.58 -6.07
C ASP A 43 -14.34 0.08 -6.26
N ILE A 44 -13.38 -0.48 -5.54
CA ILE A 44 -13.13 -1.93 -5.50
C ILE A 44 -14.36 -2.69 -4.97
N LEU A 45 -14.94 -2.24 -3.85
CA LEU A 45 -16.12 -2.88 -3.26
C LEU A 45 -17.35 -2.79 -4.18
N LEU A 46 -17.59 -1.62 -4.80
CA LEU A 46 -18.67 -1.44 -5.77
C LEU A 46 -18.44 -2.26 -7.05
N GLY A 47 -17.18 -2.45 -7.45
CA GLY A 47 -16.78 -3.29 -8.59
C GLY A 47 -16.89 -4.80 -8.35
N GLY A 48 -17.39 -5.22 -7.18
CA GLY A 48 -17.59 -6.64 -6.84
C GLY A 48 -16.44 -7.29 -6.08
N GLY A 49 -15.41 -6.53 -5.71
CA GLY A 49 -14.38 -6.98 -4.79
C GLY A 49 -14.89 -7.11 -3.36
N ASN A 50 -14.14 -7.80 -2.53
CA ASN A 50 -14.41 -7.93 -1.10
C ASN A 50 -13.51 -7.01 -0.26
N ALA A 51 -13.60 -7.11 1.07
CA ALA A 51 -12.83 -6.30 2.00
C ALA A 51 -11.31 -6.50 1.85
N ILE A 52 -10.86 -7.70 1.51
CA ILE A 52 -9.43 -7.99 1.29
C ILE A 52 -8.95 -7.35 -0.01
N ASP A 53 -9.72 -7.44 -1.10
CA ASP A 53 -9.39 -6.76 -2.36
C ASP A 53 -9.28 -5.25 -2.15
N ALA A 54 -10.25 -4.67 -1.42
CA ALA A 54 -10.24 -3.26 -1.07
C ALA A 54 -9.01 -2.90 -0.22
N ALA A 55 -8.67 -3.71 0.80
CA ALA A 55 -7.51 -3.47 1.66
C ALA A 55 -6.20 -3.47 0.87
N VAL A 56 -6.02 -4.42 -0.06
CA VAL A 56 -4.83 -4.46 -0.93
C VAL A 56 -4.74 -3.19 -1.78
N ALA A 57 -5.79 -2.83 -2.52
CA ALA A 57 -5.77 -1.66 -3.40
C ALA A 57 -5.58 -0.34 -2.62
N VAL A 58 -6.25 -0.20 -1.47
CA VAL A 58 -6.11 0.92 -0.53
C VAL A 58 -4.67 1.04 -0.07
N GLN A 59 -4.05 -0.05 0.36
CA GLN A 59 -2.68 -0.04 0.87
C GLN A 59 -1.69 0.39 -0.22
N LEU A 60 -1.86 -0.07 -1.46
CA LEU A 60 -1.00 0.35 -2.57
C LEU A 60 -1.14 1.85 -2.88
N VAL A 61 -2.35 2.42 -2.79
CA VAL A 61 -2.56 3.86 -2.95
C VAL A 61 -1.97 4.63 -1.77
N LEU A 62 -2.15 4.16 -0.53
CA LEU A 62 -1.55 4.79 0.66
C LEU A 62 -0.02 4.84 0.59
N ASN A 63 0.62 3.81 0.04
CA ASN A 63 2.08 3.80 -0.17
C ASN A 63 2.56 4.94 -1.09
N LEU A 64 1.69 5.44 -1.97
CA LEU A 64 1.98 6.57 -2.86
C LEU A 64 1.63 7.92 -2.21
N VAL A 65 0.43 8.05 -1.64
CA VAL A 65 -0.13 9.34 -1.22
C VAL A 65 0.14 9.72 0.22
N GLU A 66 0.55 8.74 1.05
CA GLU A 66 0.95 8.89 2.46
C GLU A 66 2.32 8.25 2.73
N PRO A 67 3.37 8.60 1.95
CA PRO A 67 4.67 7.91 2.00
C PRO A 67 5.40 8.07 3.34
N GLN A 68 5.04 9.07 4.15
CA GLN A 68 5.57 9.27 5.50
C GLN A 68 5.07 8.23 6.51
N SER A 69 4.01 7.48 6.16
CA SER A 69 3.36 6.54 7.07
C SER A 69 3.19 5.14 6.48
N SER A 70 3.52 4.96 5.21
CA SER A 70 3.24 3.72 4.46
C SER A 70 4.22 3.54 3.31
N GLY A 71 4.62 2.31 3.01
CA GLY A 71 5.53 2.02 1.90
C GLY A 71 5.69 0.53 1.63
N LEU A 72 6.01 0.18 0.37
CA LEU A 72 6.31 -1.20 -0.03
C LEU A 72 7.52 -1.77 0.72
N GLY A 73 8.47 -0.90 1.08
CA GLY A 73 9.66 -1.24 1.86
C GLY A 73 9.44 -1.34 3.36
N GLY A 74 8.20 -1.23 3.81
CA GLY A 74 7.78 -1.34 5.20
C GLY A 74 7.09 -2.66 5.53
N GLY A 75 6.34 -2.64 6.62
CA GLY A 75 5.51 -3.75 7.06
C GLY A 75 4.14 -3.28 7.53
N GLY A 76 3.39 -4.19 8.10
CA GLY A 76 2.07 -3.90 8.64
C GLY A 76 1.44 -5.11 9.31
N PHE A 77 0.30 -4.85 9.91
CA PHE A 77 -0.56 -5.86 10.50
C PHE A 77 -1.94 -5.79 9.84
N LEU A 78 -2.58 -6.94 9.70
CA LEU A 78 -3.94 -7.01 9.19
C LEU A 78 -4.78 -7.91 10.08
N LEU A 79 -5.92 -7.39 10.54
CA LEU A 79 -6.96 -8.14 11.20
C LEU A 79 -8.12 -8.35 10.22
N TYR A 80 -8.49 -9.59 10.01
CA TYR A 80 -9.61 -9.97 9.16
C TYR A 80 -10.66 -10.73 9.97
N PHE A 81 -11.86 -10.17 10.02
CA PHE A 81 -13.00 -10.87 10.61
C PHE A 81 -13.80 -11.57 9.50
N ASP A 82 -13.72 -12.90 9.48
CA ASP A 82 -14.54 -13.73 8.61
C ASP A 82 -15.93 -13.93 9.24
N ASN A 83 -16.88 -13.11 8.82
CA ASN A 83 -18.25 -13.15 9.35
C ASN A 83 -18.97 -14.48 9.07
N LYS A 84 -18.62 -15.20 8.01
CA LYS A 84 -19.22 -16.50 7.67
C LYS A 84 -18.86 -17.57 8.71
N ASN A 85 -17.57 -17.64 9.04
CA ASN A 85 -17.03 -18.64 9.97
C ASN A 85 -16.88 -18.10 11.40
N LYS A 86 -17.19 -16.81 11.65
CA LYS A 86 -17.06 -16.11 12.94
C LYS A 86 -15.64 -16.16 13.48
N ASN A 87 -14.65 -16.15 12.60
CA ASN A 87 -13.24 -16.20 12.94
C ASN A 87 -12.59 -14.83 12.80
N LEU A 88 -11.77 -14.47 13.77
CA LEU A 88 -10.84 -13.36 13.69
C LEU A 88 -9.45 -13.91 13.35
N ILE A 89 -8.85 -13.42 12.28
CA ILE A 89 -7.57 -13.90 11.76
C ILE A 89 -6.59 -12.72 11.74
N PHE A 90 -5.40 -12.96 12.24
CA PHE A 90 -4.32 -11.97 12.27
C PHE A 90 -3.22 -12.34 11.28
N TYR A 91 -2.77 -11.35 10.52
CA TYR A 91 -1.62 -11.45 9.62
C TYR A 91 -0.54 -10.49 10.08
N ASP A 92 0.65 -11.03 10.29
CA ASP A 92 1.85 -10.29 10.65
C ASP A 92 2.77 -10.19 9.43
N GLY A 93 2.86 -8.98 8.89
CA GLY A 93 3.79 -8.58 7.85
C GLY A 93 4.79 -7.55 8.36
N ARG A 94 5.10 -7.56 9.66
CA ARG A 94 6.09 -6.67 10.23
C ARG A 94 7.48 -6.94 9.70
N GLU A 95 8.30 -5.90 9.64
CA GLU A 95 9.70 -6.02 9.25
C GLU A 95 10.48 -6.88 10.26
N THR A 96 11.46 -7.62 9.75
CA THR A 96 12.42 -8.33 10.57
C THR A 96 13.80 -7.70 10.50
N ALA A 97 14.63 -7.93 11.50
CA ALA A 97 16.00 -7.46 11.48
C ALA A 97 16.83 -8.19 10.41
N PRO A 98 17.66 -7.51 9.60
CA PRO A 98 18.63 -8.18 8.74
C PRO A 98 19.56 -9.09 9.53
N SER A 99 19.94 -10.25 8.97
CA SER A 99 20.74 -11.26 9.65
C SER A 99 22.10 -10.80 10.16
N LYS A 100 22.66 -9.78 9.50
CA LYS A 100 23.97 -9.20 9.85
C LYS A 100 23.90 -7.98 10.78
N ILE A 101 22.70 -7.56 11.23
CA ILE A 101 22.55 -6.45 12.16
C ILE A 101 23.07 -6.84 13.54
N LYS A 102 23.72 -5.91 14.22
CA LYS A 102 24.25 -6.07 15.56
C LYS A 102 23.91 -4.86 16.41
N LYS A 103 23.83 -5.01 17.73
CA LYS A 103 23.58 -3.89 18.66
C LYS A 103 24.63 -2.79 18.55
N GLU A 104 25.89 -3.15 18.29
CA GLU A 104 27.02 -2.24 18.18
C GLU A 104 26.83 -1.23 17.01
N HIS A 105 26.05 -1.59 15.99
CA HIS A 105 25.72 -0.68 14.90
C HIS A 105 24.90 0.54 15.35
N PHE A 106 24.27 0.49 16.52
CA PHE A 106 23.47 1.56 17.09
C PHE A 106 24.09 2.21 18.31
N LEU A 107 25.39 1.98 18.51
CA LEU A 107 26.18 2.62 19.56
C LEU A 107 27.13 3.66 18.96
N ASP A 108 27.43 4.70 19.73
CA ASP A 108 28.47 5.66 19.43
C ASP A 108 29.87 5.10 19.77
N LYS A 109 30.93 5.90 19.52
CA LYS A 109 32.33 5.55 19.82
C LYS A 109 32.63 5.29 21.31
N ASN A 110 31.74 5.72 22.19
CA ASN A 110 31.85 5.53 23.64
C ASN A 110 31.00 4.36 24.13
N GLY A 111 30.36 3.60 23.22
CA GLY A 111 29.46 2.50 23.54
C GLY A 111 28.08 2.94 24.04
N GLN A 112 27.72 4.21 23.88
CA GLN A 112 26.40 4.73 24.26
C GLN A 112 25.42 4.61 23.08
N PRO A 113 24.10 4.40 23.33
CA PRO A 113 23.10 4.41 22.28
C PRO A 113 23.12 5.71 21.49
N LEU A 114 23.00 5.60 20.15
CA LEU A 114 22.82 6.75 19.27
C LEU A 114 21.52 7.48 19.60
N SER A 115 21.44 8.78 19.25
CA SER A 115 20.17 9.49 19.26
C SER A 115 19.17 8.79 18.33
N PHE A 116 17.86 8.99 18.57
CA PHE A 116 16.82 8.34 17.75
C PHE A 116 17.03 8.59 16.25
N TYR A 117 17.25 9.81 15.84
CA TYR A 117 17.40 10.13 14.42
C TYR A 117 18.73 9.64 13.84
N ASP A 118 19.81 9.65 14.60
CA ASP A 118 21.09 9.06 14.16
C ASP A 118 20.97 7.53 13.98
N ALA A 119 20.13 6.90 14.75
CA ALA A 119 19.83 5.47 14.62
C ALA A 119 18.84 5.17 13.49
N ALA A 120 17.78 5.99 13.33
CA ALA A 120 16.64 5.69 12.46
C ALA A 120 16.85 6.11 11.00
N VAL A 121 17.75 7.04 10.69
CA VAL A 121 17.94 7.54 9.33
C VAL A 121 19.06 6.80 8.61
N GLY A 122 18.80 6.35 7.39
CA GLY A 122 19.77 5.72 6.50
C GLY A 122 19.61 4.21 6.34
N GLY A 123 20.48 3.62 5.54
CA GLY A 123 20.38 2.20 5.14
C GLY A 123 20.48 1.20 6.29
N LEU A 124 21.17 1.57 7.38
CA LEU A 124 21.36 0.66 8.52
C LEU A 124 20.07 0.39 9.30
N ALA A 125 19.14 1.35 9.32
CA ALA A 125 17.88 1.23 10.03
C ALA A 125 16.82 0.44 9.25
N VAL A 126 17.08 0.08 7.99
CA VAL A 126 16.09 -0.59 7.13
C VAL A 126 15.91 -2.04 7.58
N GLY A 127 14.68 -2.38 8.02
CA GLY A 127 14.25 -3.74 8.28
C GLY A 127 13.91 -4.49 6.98
N VAL A 128 13.91 -5.82 7.03
CA VAL A 128 13.47 -6.65 5.91
C VAL A 128 11.97 -6.44 5.69
N PRO A 129 11.54 -5.91 4.53
CA PRO A 129 10.15 -5.54 4.30
C PRO A 129 9.19 -6.74 4.37
N GLY A 130 8.00 -6.52 4.93
CA GLY A 130 7.02 -7.59 5.07
C GLY A 130 5.69 -7.34 4.38
N LEU A 131 5.39 -6.09 4.03
CA LEU A 131 4.08 -5.68 3.53
C LEU A 131 3.63 -6.48 2.29
N VAL A 132 4.48 -6.58 1.26
CA VAL A 132 4.13 -7.24 0.00
C VAL A 132 3.83 -8.73 0.20
N SER A 133 4.59 -9.40 1.08
CA SER A 133 4.37 -10.80 1.44
C SER A 133 3.03 -10.99 2.14
N MET A 134 2.68 -10.11 3.09
CA MET A 134 1.41 -10.15 3.82
C MET A 134 0.22 -9.90 2.88
N LEU A 135 0.29 -8.90 2.02
CA LEU A 135 -0.79 -8.58 1.07
C LEU A 135 -1.04 -9.74 0.10
N GLU A 136 0.02 -10.39 -0.40
CA GLU A 136 -0.15 -11.55 -1.26
C GLU A 136 -0.72 -12.75 -0.49
N LEU A 137 -0.25 -12.99 0.74
CA LEU A 137 -0.73 -14.09 1.57
C LEU A 137 -2.24 -13.99 1.81
N VAL A 138 -2.71 -12.84 2.29
CA VAL A 138 -4.14 -12.64 2.58
C VAL A 138 -4.99 -12.65 1.31
N HIS A 139 -4.48 -12.08 0.21
CA HIS A 139 -5.19 -12.09 -1.07
C HIS A 139 -5.34 -13.50 -1.64
N LYS A 140 -4.32 -14.35 -1.53
CA LYS A 140 -4.42 -15.77 -1.97
C LYS A 140 -5.50 -16.54 -1.23
N GLU A 141 -5.74 -16.22 0.04
CA GLU A 141 -6.72 -16.92 0.87
C GLU A 141 -8.15 -16.39 0.68
N TYR A 142 -8.31 -15.08 0.53
CA TYR A 142 -9.62 -14.43 0.60
C TYR A 142 -9.93 -13.45 -0.53
N GLY A 143 -8.96 -13.10 -1.38
CA GLY A 143 -9.20 -12.21 -2.51
C GLY A 143 -10.16 -12.81 -3.53
N MET A 144 -11.02 -12.00 -4.10
CA MET A 144 -11.99 -12.37 -5.14
C MET A 144 -11.62 -11.80 -6.51
N MET A 145 -11.02 -10.62 -6.53
CA MET A 145 -10.59 -9.97 -7.77
C MET A 145 -9.22 -10.49 -8.22
N LYS A 146 -8.91 -10.32 -9.51
CA LYS A 146 -7.58 -10.61 -10.01
C LYS A 146 -6.55 -9.70 -9.35
N TRP A 147 -5.46 -10.27 -8.83
CA TRP A 147 -4.38 -9.55 -8.15
C TRP A 147 -3.90 -8.32 -8.95
N GLU A 148 -3.67 -8.49 -10.23
CA GLU A 148 -3.17 -7.43 -11.12
C GLU A 148 -4.13 -6.24 -11.20
N SER A 149 -5.44 -6.49 -11.09
CA SER A 149 -6.44 -5.43 -11.17
C SER A 149 -6.40 -4.47 -9.97
N LEU A 150 -5.97 -4.96 -8.81
CA LEU A 150 -5.87 -4.18 -7.57
C LEU A 150 -4.75 -3.14 -7.60
N PHE A 151 -3.78 -3.30 -8.49
CA PHE A 151 -2.66 -2.37 -8.66
C PHE A 151 -3.00 -1.18 -9.57
N LYS A 152 -3.99 -1.32 -10.45
CA LYS A 152 -4.34 -0.29 -11.44
C LYS A 152 -4.58 1.10 -10.83
N PRO A 153 -5.35 1.26 -9.75
CA PRO A 153 -5.57 2.59 -9.16
C PRO A 153 -4.27 3.28 -8.74
N ALA A 154 -3.37 2.57 -8.05
CA ALA A 154 -2.10 3.13 -7.61
C ALA A 154 -1.14 3.40 -8.78
N ILE A 155 -1.11 2.54 -9.81
CA ILE A 155 -0.33 2.75 -11.03
C ILE A 155 -0.81 4.01 -11.74
N ASN A 156 -2.12 4.17 -11.95
CA ASN A 156 -2.68 5.33 -12.63
C ASN A 156 -2.37 6.62 -11.86
N LEU A 157 -2.63 6.66 -10.55
CA LEU A 157 -2.29 7.81 -9.72
C LEU A 157 -0.78 8.13 -9.73
N SER A 158 0.08 7.13 -9.83
CA SER A 158 1.53 7.35 -9.93
C SER A 158 1.93 8.02 -11.24
N LEU A 159 1.25 7.69 -12.35
CA LEU A 159 1.51 8.23 -13.69
C LEU A 159 0.83 9.59 -13.92
N GLU A 160 -0.42 9.71 -13.53
CA GLU A 160 -1.23 10.93 -13.70
C GLU A 160 -0.84 11.99 -12.66
N GLY A 161 -0.49 11.55 -11.47
CA GLY A 161 -0.12 12.36 -10.32
C GLY A 161 -1.29 12.58 -9.35
N PHE A 162 -0.93 13.00 -8.15
CA PHE A 162 -1.86 13.32 -7.07
C PHE A 162 -1.46 14.64 -6.41
N PRO A 163 -2.42 15.43 -5.88
CA PRO A 163 -2.09 16.68 -5.20
C PRO A 163 -1.44 16.40 -3.84
N ILE A 164 -0.34 17.08 -3.56
CA ILE A 164 0.28 17.07 -2.23
C ILE A 164 -0.73 17.58 -1.20
N SER A 165 -1.06 16.75 -0.21
CA SER A 165 -1.93 17.13 0.89
C SER A 165 -1.22 18.08 1.88
N SER A 166 -2.01 18.84 2.65
CA SER A 166 -1.45 19.66 3.75
C SER A 166 -0.67 18.81 4.75
N ARG A 167 -1.13 17.58 5.01
CA ARG A 167 -0.44 16.64 5.90
C ARG A 167 0.93 16.25 5.34
N LEU A 168 0.99 15.79 4.08
CA LEU A 168 2.24 15.42 3.43
C LEU A 168 3.22 16.61 3.38
N HIS A 169 2.74 17.78 2.94
CA HIS A 169 3.56 18.99 2.91
C HIS A 169 4.18 19.32 4.28
N ASN A 170 3.37 19.28 5.35
CA ASN A 170 3.85 19.57 6.69
C ASN A 170 4.85 18.53 7.20
N GLN A 171 4.73 17.27 6.82
CA GLN A 171 5.70 16.23 7.18
C GLN A 171 7.03 16.45 6.43
N ILE A 172 7.00 16.73 5.13
CA ILE A 172 8.19 17.05 4.35
C ILE A 172 8.91 18.28 4.95
N LYS A 173 8.15 19.33 5.31
CA LYS A 173 8.69 20.56 5.89
C LYS A 173 9.38 20.34 7.25
N LYS A 174 8.89 19.37 8.04
CA LYS A 174 9.44 19.03 9.36
C LYS A 174 10.63 18.07 9.29
N ASP A 175 10.80 17.39 8.17
CA ASP A 175 11.86 16.40 8.00
C ASP A 175 13.19 17.07 7.69
N ASN A 176 14.22 16.71 8.46
CA ASN A 176 15.57 17.30 8.35
C ASN A 176 16.52 16.44 7.49
N TYR A 177 16.07 15.34 6.91
CA TYR A 177 16.92 14.34 6.28
C TYR A 177 16.56 14.04 4.83
N LEU A 178 15.28 14.15 4.44
CA LEU A 178 14.79 13.83 3.08
C LEU A 178 15.54 14.60 1.99
N HIS A 179 15.90 15.86 2.24
CA HIS A 179 16.64 16.70 1.28
C HIS A 179 18.10 16.28 1.13
N LEU A 180 18.66 15.51 2.06
CA LEU A 180 20.04 15.01 2.02
C LEU A 180 20.21 13.80 1.08
N ILE A 181 19.09 13.15 0.73
CA ILE A 181 19.08 11.97 -0.15
C ILE A 181 18.66 12.43 -1.55
N PRO A 182 19.50 12.26 -2.59
CA PRO A 182 19.26 12.85 -3.91
C PRO A 182 17.88 12.52 -4.51
N ASN A 183 17.44 11.27 -4.41
CA ASN A 183 16.15 10.84 -4.99
C ASN A 183 14.95 11.46 -4.27
N THR A 184 14.96 11.51 -2.94
CA THR A 184 13.88 12.12 -2.15
C THR A 184 13.90 13.64 -2.26
N SER A 185 15.10 14.24 -2.34
CA SER A 185 15.25 15.67 -2.59
C SER A 185 14.61 16.08 -3.91
N LYS A 186 14.94 15.40 -5.01
CA LYS A 186 14.34 15.63 -6.33
C LYS A 186 12.83 15.43 -6.33
N TYR A 187 12.33 14.44 -5.57
CA TYR A 187 10.93 14.07 -5.57
C TYR A 187 10.06 15.03 -4.78
N PHE A 188 10.51 15.44 -3.58
CA PHE A 188 9.69 16.20 -2.64
C PHE A 188 9.95 17.71 -2.61
N TYR A 189 11.08 18.17 -3.16
CA TYR A 189 11.48 19.57 -3.09
C TYR A 189 11.53 20.22 -4.47
N GLU A 190 11.27 21.54 -4.54
CA GLU A 190 11.41 22.34 -5.76
C GLU A 190 12.91 22.68 -5.98
N ASN A 191 13.55 23.12 -4.89
CA ASN A 191 14.99 23.40 -4.78
C ASN A 191 15.48 22.84 -3.45
N THR A 192 16.80 22.93 -3.20
CA THR A 192 17.38 22.50 -1.93
C THR A 192 16.61 23.12 -0.76
N ASN A 193 15.96 22.31 0.06
CA ASN A 193 15.22 22.67 1.26
C ASN A 193 13.89 23.41 1.08
N ILE A 194 13.35 23.57 -0.15
CA ILE A 194 12.02 24.15 -0.35
C ILE A 194 11.02 23.02 -0.71
N PRO A 195 10.18 22.58 0.23
CA PRO A 195 9.19 21.54 -0.05
C PRO A 195 8.19 22.00 -1.14
N LYS A 196 7.83 21.10 -2.03
CA LYS A 196 6.75 21.34 -2.99
C LYS A 196 5.47 21.71 -2.25
N LYS A 197 4.72 22.67 -2.80
CA LYS A 197 3.54 23.28 -2.15
C LYS A 197 2.36 22.31 -2.08
N VAL A 198 1.47 22.57 -1.13
CA VAL A 198 0.14 21.94 -1.09
C VAL A 198 -0.56 22.11 -2.45
N GLY A 199 -1.16 21.04 -2.96
CA GLY A 199 -1.81 21.04 -4.28
C GLY A 199 -0.88 20.82 -5.47
N TYR A 200 0.45 20.80 -5.28
CA TYR A 200 1.37 20.43 -6.36
C TYR A 200 1.08 18.98 -6.80
N ILE A 201 0.97 18.78 -8.12
CA ILE A 201 0.70 17.44 -8.68
C ILE A 201 2.00 16.62 -8.71
N LEU A 202 2.11 15.70 -7.78
CA LEU A 202 3.28 14.86 -7.61
C LEU A 202 3.10 13.56 -8.41
N LYS A 203 4.06 13.24 -9.28
CA LYS A 203 4.09 12.03 -10.11
C LYS A 203 5.26 11.14 -9.71
N ASN A 204 5.07 9.82 -9.75
CA ASN A 204 6.11 8.84 -9.44
C ASN A 204 6.10 7.70 -10.47
N LYS A 205 6.75 7.91 -11.61
CA LYS A 205 6.83 6.93 -12.69
C LYS A 205 7.58 5.66 -12.25
N GLU A 206 8.63 5.82 -11.47
CA GLU A 206 9.45 4.72 -10.96
C GLU A 206 8.62 3.82 -10.02
N PHE A 207 7.77 4.41 -9.20
CA PHE A 207 6.84 3.65 -8.36
C PHE A 207 5.79 2.91 -9.20
N ALA A 208 5.28 3.54 -10.27
CA ALA A 208 4.37 2.87 -11.20
C ALA A 208 5.00 1.63 -11.83
N GLU A 209 6.27 1.71 -12.26
CA GLU A 209 6.98 0.55 -12.82
C GLU A 209 7.22 -0.54 -11.76
N THR A 210 7.59 -0.17 -10.54
CA THR A 210 7.70 -1.10 -9.41
C THR A 210 6.38 -1.83 -9.16
N LEU A 211 5.27 -1.11 -9.14
CA LEU A 211 3.93 -1.69 -8.97
C LEU A 211 3.56 -2.65 -10.13
N LYS A 212 3.89 -2.30 -11.37
CA LYS A 212 3.68 -3.21 -12.53
C LYS A 212 4.47 -4.51 -12.38
N ILE A 213 5.73 -4.43 -11.98
CA ILE A 213 6.57 -5.61 -11.74
C ILE A 213 5.94 -6.51 -10.68
N ILE A 214 5.48 -5.94 -9.55
CA ILE A 214 4.87 -6.70 -8.47
C ILE A 214 3.49 -7.23 -8.88
N SER A 215 2.71 -6.48 -9.65
CA SER A 215 1.39 -6.94 -10.12
C SER A 215 1.47 -8.22 -10.93
N VAL A 216 2.48 -8.37 -11.78
CA VAL A 216 2.69 -9.55 -12.62
C VAL A 216 3.44 -10.65 -11.88
N GLY A 217 4.56 -10.32 -11.25
CA GLY A 217 5.46 -11.31 -10.61
C GLY A 217 5.17 -11.59 -9.14
N ARG A 218 4.15 -10.93 -8.56
CA ARG A 218 3.71 -11.06 -7.16
C ARG A 218 4.85 -10.76 -6.16
N SER A 219 4.77 -11.29 -4.96
CA SER A 219 5.82 -11.11 -3.94
C SER A 219 7.17 -11.66 -4.39
N LYS A 220 7.20 -12.70 -5.19
CA LYS A 220 8.44 -13.25 -5.74
C LYS A 220 9.25 -12.19 -6.52
N ALA A 221 8.59 -11.32 -7.28
CA ALA A 221 9.28 -10.26 -8.01
C ALA A 221 9.87 -9.19 -7.07
N PHE A 222 9.28 -8.97 -5.90
CA PHE A 222 9.78 -8.03 -4.90
C PHE A 222 10.95 -8.61 -4.10
N TYR A 223 10.84 -9.85 -3.65
CA TYR A 223 11.82 -10.49 -2.75
C TYR A 223 12.97 -11.18 -3.49
N GLN A 224 12.85 -11.35 -4.81
CA GLN A 224 13.83 -12.05 -5.64
C GLN A 224 13.99 -11.33 -6.98
N GLY A 225 15.06 -11.60 -7.70
CA GLY A 225 15.29 -11.02 -9.02
C GLY A 225 15.88 -9.61 -9.00
N ASN A 226 15.58 -8.81 -10.04
CA ASN A 226 16.24 -7.51 -10.23
C ASN A 226 15.79 -6.47 -9.20
N LEU A 227 14.51 -6.38 -8.88
CA LEU A 227 14.00 -5.43 -7.89
C LEU A 227 14.64 -5.67 -6.51
N ALA A 228 14.78 -6.94 -6.10
CA ALA A 228 15.47 -7.28 -4.85
C ALA A 228 16.94 -6.82 -4.86
N LYS A 229 17.64 -7.00 -5.99
CA LYS A 229 19.03 -6.53 -6.15
C LYS A 229 19.15 -5.02 -6.03
N GLU A 230 18.22 -4.27 -6.63
CA GLU A 230 18.17 -2.81 -6.55
C GLU A 230 17.89 -2.33 -5.13
N ILE A 231 16.94 -2.96 -4.42
CA ILE A 231 16.66 -2.68 -3.00
C ILE A 231 17.93 -2.88 -2.17
N ILE A 232 18.60 -4.02 -2.29
CA ILE A 232 19.82 -4.32 -1.54
C ILE A 232 20.94 -3.34 -1.89
N SER A 233 21.14 -3.05 -3.18
CA SER A 233 22.13 -2.08 -3.62
C SER A 233 21.89 -0.69 -3.03
N THR A 234 20.64 -0.24 -3.02
CA THR A 234 20.24 1.06 -2.45
C THR A 234 20.52 1.12 -0.94
N ILE A 235 20.18 0.06 -0.22
CA ILE A 235 20.41 -0.03 1.23
C ILE A 235 21.90 -0.04 1.56
N GLN A 236 22.69 -0.86 0.85
CA GLN A 236 24.12 -1.00 1.09
C GLN A 236 24.94 0.21 0.62
N ASN A 237 24.44 0.99 -0.34
CA ASN A 237 25.05 2.21 -0.83
C ASN A 237 24.37 3.49 -0.33
N SER A 238 23.55 3.40 0.71
CA SER A 238 22.88 4.56 1.31
C SER A 238 23.91 5.66 1.63
N PRO A 239 23.63 6.92 1.26
CA PRO A 239 24.53 8.05 1.58
C PRO A 239 24.59 8.34 3.08
N ILE A 240 23.56 7.89 3.82
CA ILE A 240 23.49 7.99 5.27
C ILE A 240 23.50 6.56 5.84
N ARG A 241 24.58 6.21 6.54
CA ARG A 241 24.76 4.92 7.22
C ARG A 241 24.39 3.72 6.36
N LYS A 242 25.35 3.15 5.67
CA LYS A 242 25.20 1.97 4.81
C LYS A 242 24.57 0.81 5.57
N GLY A 243 23.57 0.18 4.98
CA GLY A 243 22.89 -0.97 5.57
C GLY A 243 23.63 -2.30 5.37
N VAL A 244 23.22 -3.29 6.13
CA VAL A 244 23.84 -4.64 6.14
C VAL A 244 22.92 -5.75 5.60
N MET A 245 21.70 -5.39 5.18
CA MET A 245 20.76 -6.33 4.57
C MET A 245 21.36 -6.97 3.32
N ASN A 246 21.04 -8.23 3.08
CA ASN A 246 21.49 -8.97 1.91
C ASN A 246 20.30 -9.67 1.21
N LEU A 247 20.56 -10.26 0.03
CA LEU A 247 19.52 -10.91 -0.77
C LEU A 247 18.86 -12.10 -0.07
N GLU A 248 19.58 -12.84 0.77
CA GLU A 248 19.00 -13.97 1.51
C GLU A 248 18.01 -13.50 2.58
N ASP A 249 18.25 -12.32 3.20
CA ASP A 249 17.30 -11.71 4.14
C ASP A 249 15.95 -11.48 3.45
N LEU A 250 15.96 -10.88 2.23
CA LEU A 250 14.75 -10.67 1.44
C LEU A 250 14.10 -12.00 1.03
N LYS A 251 14.87 -12.91 0.45
CA LYS A 251 14.39 -14.18 -0.09
C LYS A 251 13.72 -15.06 0.97
N ASN A 252 14.23 -15.01 2.20
CA ASN A 252 13.76 -15.84 3.30
C ASN A 252 12.59 -15.24 4.08
N TYR A 253 12.23 -13.98 3.81
CA TYR A 253 11.11 -13.35 4.51
C TYR A 253 9.78 -14.03 4.16
N LYS A 254 8.96 -14.23 5.20
CA LYS A 254 7.60 -14.76 5.10
C LYS A 254 6.71 -14.04 6.10
N ALA A 255 5.58 -13.51 5.63
CA ALA A 255 4.53 -13.05 6.52
C ALA A 255 3.91 -14.24 7.28
N ILE A 256 3.41 -13.97 8.48
CA ILE A 256 2.88 -14.98 9.40
C ILE A 256 1.37 -14.81 9.51
N LYS A 257 0.64 -15.93 9.52
CA LYS A 257 -0.77 -16.00 9.86
C LYS A 257 -0.92 -16.64 11.25
N GLN A 258 -1.77 -16.04 12.07
CA GLN A 258 -2.12 -16.51 13.42
C GLN A 258 -3.63 -16.60 13.62
#